data_babe706bf9c8a23057951208ffd7525b
#
_entry.id   babe706bf9c8a23057951208ffd7525b
#
_cell.length_a   1.000
_cell.length_b   1.000
_cell.length_c   1.000
_cell.angle_alpha   90.00
_cell.angle_beta   90.00
_cell.angle_gamma   90.00
#
_symmetry.space_group_name_H-M   'P 1'
#
loop_
_entity.id
_entity.type
_entity.pdbx_description
1 polymer ?
#
loop_
_entity_poly.entity_id
_entity_poly.type
_entity_poly.pdbx_seq_one_letter_code
_entity_poly.pdbx_strand_id
1 'polypeptide(L)'
;MSHAGKRSAAAVGRLLRKANPARGWRRYAVGGLVVALGVSGAVAAIDAAPAQAAHGLPAQAASSTSGACVAPASPTLAGFQQGMVAVPGDSLHYVIGGSGPVLVLLHGWPMTWWEWHTVMPGLAKTHTVIAFDLPGLGNSAIPTNFGYTTADTATLLHDAVAALGFGNVSILAHDLGVGIGYAYARLYPQSVDRLMVLDSELNGFGLEANFGFSFHFDLNMAAPPTPEDIINNREAEVAYLNYLYSFANKVGAITNQDKNTWYGAYNCPENREAGYNYYRAFSADATWDQNTATPKLTIPVAAMGGEDSFGTAVGTSMTSVDSDVHAIVAPDSGHYIPEEDPGFLTECAGLFFNQNPNQNAPKGFAACLPS
;
A
#
# COMPACT_ATOMS: atom_id res chain seq x y z
N MET A 1 31.83 2.17 20.81
CA MET A 1 30.98 1.45 19.83
C MET A 1 31.01 -0.02 20.18
N SER A 2 29.92 -0.55 20.70
CA SER A 2 29.93 -1.86 21.36
C SER A 2 29.74 -3.00 20.33
N HIS A 3 30.36 -4.16 20.59
CA HIS A 3 30.25 -5.35 19.73
C HIS A 3 28.83 -5.92 19.55
N ALA A 4 27.84 -5.43 20.26
CA ALA A 4 26.44 -5.87 20.19
C ALA A 4 25.74 -5.42 18.90
N GLY A 5 25.94 -4.17 18.45
CA GLY A 5 25.30 -3.64 17.23
C GLY A 5 25.74 -4.35 15.95
N LYS A 6 26.99 -4.81 15.89
CA LYS A 6 27.49 -5.56 14.72
C LYS A 6 26.91 -6.99 14.59
N ARG A 7 26.44 -7.57 15.71
CA ARG A 7 25.85 -8.92 15.69
C ARG A 7 24.39 -8.93 15.22
N SER A 8 23.62 -7.87 15.50
CA SER A 8 22.22 -7.81 15.08
C SER A 8 22.08 -7.57 13.56
N ALA A 9 22.87 -6.65 12.99
CA ALA A 9 22.87 -6.41 11.55
C ALA A 9 23.30 -7.65 10.73
N ALA A 10 24.29 -8.42 11.27
CA ALA A 10 24.71 -9.67 10.64
C ALA A 10 23.64 -10.79 10.74
N ALA A 11 22.80 -10.78 11.77
CA ALA A 11 21.72 -11.76 11.93
C ALA A 11 20.56 -11.46 10.97
N VAL A 12 20.16 -10.19 10.83
CA VAL A 12 19.17 -9.76 9.86
C VAL A 12 19.64 -10.04 8.43
N GLY A 13 20.88 -9.69 8.10
CA GLY A 13 21.47 -9.98 6.79
C GLY A 13 21.60 -11.49 6.47
N ARG A 14 21.67 -12.38 7.47
CA ARG A 14 21.64 -13.84 7.25
C ARG A 14 20.23 -14.40 7.12
N LEU A 15 19.25 -13.88 7.82
CA LEU A 15 17.84 -14.22 7.63
C LEU A 15 17.38 -13.83 6.22
N LEU A 16 17.69 -12.61 5.81
CA LEU A 16 17.33 -12.09 4.48
C LEU A 16 17.99 -12.86 3.33
N ARG A 17 19.21 -13.43 3.52
CA ARG A 17 19.88 -14.22 2.48
C ARG A 17 19.36 -15.66 2.35
N LYS A 18 18.65 -16.18 3.33
CA LYS A 18 18.07 -17.55 3.27
C LYS A 18 16.68 -17.60 2.66
N ALA A 19 15.95 -16.46 2.66
CA ALA A 19 14.69 -16.32 1.95
C ALA A 19 14.96 -15.88 0.52
N ASN A 20 15.17 -16.82 -0.40
CA ASN A 20 15.21 -16.55 -1.84
C ASN A 20 13.85 -16.92 -2.44
N PRO A 21 12.97 -15.95 -2.72
CA PRO A 21 11.65 -16.21 -3.27
C PRO A 21 11.65 -16.56 -4.76
N ALA A 22 12.81 -16.54 -5.45
CA ALA A 22 12.92 -16.78 -6.89
C ALA A 22 12.67 -18.24 -7.33
N ARG A 23 12.00 -19.06 -6.55
CA ARG A 23 11.53 -20.39 -6.97
C ARG A 23 10.03 -20.55 -6.76
N GLY A 24 9.30 -20.05 -7.74
CA GLY A 24 8.02 -20.59 -8.18
C GLY A 24 6.90 -20.63 -7.14
N TRP A 25 5.94 -19.78 -7.28
CA TRP A 25 4.59 -19.92 -6.79
C TRP A 25 3.96 -21.23 -7.33
N ARG A 26 4.41 -22.39 -6.84
CA ARG A 26 3.71 -23.64 -7.11
C ARG A 26 2.57 -23.77 -6.11
N ARG A 27 1.34 -23.81 -6.65
CA ARG A 27 0.10 -24.08 -5.92
C ARG A 27 0.27 -25.30 -5.00
N TYR A 28 0.24 -25.07 -3.70
CA TYR A 28 -0.06 -26.13 -2.74
C TYR A 28 -1.55 -26.04 -2.39
N ALA A 29 -2.33 -26.92 -3.01
CA ALA A 29 -3.68 -27.20 -2.54
C ALA A 29 -3.54 -27.98 -1.22
N VAL A 30 -3.74 -27.34 -0.08
CA VAL A 30 -3.85 -28.02 1.21
C VAL A 30 -5.29 -28.45 1.36
N GLY A 31 -5.53 -29.75 1.17
CA GLY A 31 -6.76 -30.41 1.54
C GLY A 31 -6.97 -30.32 3.05
N GLY A 32 -7.99 -29.58 3.47
CA GLY A 32 -8.33 -29.43 4.88
C GLY A 32 -8.83 -30.74 5.50
N LEU A 33 -8.12 -31.24 6.50
CA LEU A 33 -8.62 -32.25 7.44
C LEU A 33 -9.00 -31.53 8.74
N VAL A 34 -10.31 -31.31 8.94
CA VAL A 34 -10.84 -30.79 10.20
C VAL A 34 -10.84 -31.90 11.24
N VAL A 35 -9.96 -31.82 12.23
CA VAL A 35 -10.06 -32.64 13.45
C VAL A 35 -10.63 -31.74 14.55
N ALA A 36 -11.89 -32.02 14.89
CA ALA A 36 -12.54 -31.40 16.04
C ALA A 36 -12.07 -32.10 17.32
N LEU A 37 -11.27 -31.41 18.15
CA LEU A 37 -10.99 -31.81 19.52
C LEU A 37 -11.79 -30.92 20.47
N GLY A 38 -12.85 -31.45 21.02
CA GLY A 38 -13.59 -30.83 22.10
C GLY A 38 -12.78 -30.88 23.40
N VAL A 39 -12.56 -29.73 24.01
CA VAL A 39 -12.07 -29.60 25.37
C VAL A 39 -13.06 -28.74 26.15
N SER A 40 -13.84 -29.43 27.00
CA SER A 40 -14.64 -28.82 28.06
C SER A 40 -13.72 -28.48 29.24
N GLY A 41 -13.50 -27.20 29.52
CA GLY A 41 -12.74 -26.73 30.66
C GLY A 41 -13.52 -25.69 31.44
N ALA A 42 -13.71 -25.94 32.74
CA ALA A 42 -14.48 -25.17 33.68
C ALA A 42 -13.89 -23.76 33.90
N VAL A 43 -14.76 -22.75 33.95
CA VAL A 43 -14.45 -21.38 34.33
C VAL A 43 -14.34 -21.30 35.84
N ALA A 44 -13.15 -21.03 36.37
CA ALA A 44 -12.95 -20.63 37.74
C ALA A 44 -12.93 -19.09 37.83
N ALA A 45 -13.84 -18.54 38.63
CA ALA A 45 -13.86 -17.11 38.93
C ALA A 45 -12.64 -16.75 39.79
N ILE A 46 -11.90 -15.72 39.41
CA ILE A 46 -10.83 -15.14 40.22
C ILE A 46 -11.31 -13.75 40.69
N ASP A 47 -11.41 -13.60 41.98
CA ASP A 47 -11.76 -12.35 42.66
C ASP A 47 -10.66 -11.28 42.43
N ALA A 48 -11.11 -10.08 42.04
CA ALA A 48 -10.24 -8.94 41.86
C ALA A 48 -9.92 -8.28 43.19
N ALA A 49 -8.66 -8.23 43.56
CA ALA A 49 -8.14 -7.40 44.64
C ALA A 49 -7.85 -5.97 44.16
N PRO A 50 -8.01 -4.91 45.01
CA PRO A 50 -7.89 -3.53 44.58
C PRO A 50 -6.41 -3.14 44.31
N ALA A 51 -6.19 -2.43 43.21
CA ALA A 51 -4.91 -1.89 42.81
C ALA A 51 -4.43 -0.78 43.78
N GLN A 52 -3.27 -0.96 44.38
CA GLN A 52 -2.56 0.09 45.09
C GLN A 52 -1.82 0.99 44.11
N ALA A 53 -1.95 2.31 44.32
CA ALA A 53 -1.27 3.35 43.57
C ALA A 53 0.25 3.24 43.68
N ALA A 54 0.93 3.07 42.55
CA ALA A 54 2.36 3.16 42.43
C ALA A 54 2.76 4.63 42.22
N HIS A 55 3.65 5.11 43.11
CA HIS A 55 4.24 6.44 43.07
C HIS A 55 5.06 6.65 41.81
N GLY A 56 4.80 7.79 41.13
CA GLY A 56 5.50 8.18 39.91
C GLY A 56 6.99 8.44 40.11
N LEU A 57 7.78 7.87 39.24
CA LEU A 57 9.13 8.33 38.95
C LEU A 57 9.06 9.48 37.93
N PRO A 58 9.86 10.55 38.06
CA PRO A 58 9.84 11.64 37.11
C PRO A 58 10.37 11.16 35.77
N ALA A 59 9.57 11.37 34.72
CA ALA A 59 10.01 11.19 33.34
C ALA A 59 11.16 12.18 33.08
N GLN A 60 12.37 11.68 32.91
CA GLN A 60 13.45 12.43 32.32
C GLN A 60 13.12 12.67 30.87
N ALA A 61 12.77 13.93 30.55
CA ALA A 61 12.70 14.40 29.18
C ALA A 61 14.11 14.30 28.59
N ALA A 62 14.33 13.30 27.74
CA ALA A 62 15.48 13.25 26.87
C ALA A 62 15.29 14.35 25.83
N SER A 63 15.93 15.51 26.04
CA SER A 63 16.08 16.52 24.99
C SER A 63 17.11 16.00 23.98
N SER A 64 16.65 15.24 23.01
CA SER A 64 17.40 14.99 21.79
C SER A 64 17.12 16.15 20.84
N THR A 65 18.02 17.14 20.79
CA THR A 65 18.17 18.03 19.65
C THR A 65 18.83 17.24 18.51
N SER A 66 18.17 16.24 18.00
CA SER A 66 18.47 15.68 16.70
C SER A 66 17.87 16.66 15.68
N GLY A 67 18.71 17.27 14.82
CA GLY A 67 18.20 17.98 13.67
C GLY A 67 17.21 17.03 12.95
N ALA A 68 16.01 17.52 12.65
CA ALA A 68 14.99 16.73 11.98
C ALA A 68 15.60 16.07 10.74
N CYS A 69 15.38 14.78 10.58
CA CYS A 69 15.77 14.09 9.36
C CYS A 69 14.98 14.72 8.19
N VAL A 70 15.65 15.07 7.11
CA VAL A 70 15.02 15.66 5.93
C VAL A 70 15.08 14.64 4.80
N ALA A 71 13.92 14.20 4.34
CA ALA A 71 13.84 13.40 3.14
C ALA A 71 14.45 14.17 1.94
N PRO A 72 15.11 13.50 1.00
CA PRO A 72 15.61 14.14 -0.19
C PRO A 72 14.47 14.77 -1.00
N ALA A 73 14.81 15.75 -1.83
CA ALA A 73 13.84 16.35 -2.72
C ALA A 73 13.20 15.28 -3.62
N SER A 74 11.90 15.39 -3.81
CA SER A 74 11.14 14.55 -4.73
C SER A 74 11.75 14.59 -6.14
N PRO A 75 11.87 13.45 -6.84
CA PRO A 75 12.33 13.46 -8.24
C PRO A 75 11.35 14.22 -9.12
N THR A 76 11.85 14.70 -10.28
CA THR A 76 11.02 15.42 -11.26
C THR A 76 10.66 14.52 -12.42
N LEU A 77 9.45 14.66 -12.96
CA LEU A 77 9.00 13.99 -14.18
C LEU A 77 8.65 15.03 -15.25
N ALA A 78 9.22 14.89 -16.43
CA ALA A 78 9.01 15.84 -17.51
C ALA A 78 7.52 15.93 -17.91
N GLY A 79 7.00 17.17 -18.01
CA GLY A 79 5.60 17.42 -18.31
C GLY A 79 4.65 17.39 -17.10
N PHE A 80 5.20 17.19 -15.90
CA PHE A 80 4.45 17.18 -14.65
C PHE A 80 4.95 18.26 -13.69
N GLN A 81 4.04 18.77 -12.88
CA GLN A 81 4.32 19.70 -11.79
C GLN A 81 4.14 18.96 -10.46
N GLN A 82 4.80 19.41 -9.43
CA GLN A 82 4.66 18.87 -8.08
C GLN A 82 4.43 20.01 -7.08
N GLY A 83 3.77 19.69 -5.97
CA GLY A 83 3.47 20.64 -4.92
C GLY A 83 3.03 19.97 -3.64
N MET A 84 2.74 20.81 -2.66
CA MET A 84 2.10 20.43 -1.40
C MET A 84 0.68 20.96 -1.39
N VAL A 85 -0.30 20.14 -1.04
CA VAL A 85 -1.67 20.55 -0.80
C VAL A 85 -1.97 20.46 0.68
N ALA A 86 -2.46 21.57 1.27
CA ALA A 86 -2.86 21.60 2.67
C ALA A 86 -4.22 20.91 2.85
N VAL A 87 -4.31 20.05 3.86
CA VAL A 87 -5.52 19.38 4.31
C VAL A 87 -5.68 19.58 5.82
N PRO A 88 -6.85 19.27 6.42
CA PRO A 88 -7.04 19.42 7.85
C PRO A 88 -5.97 18.66 8.67
N GLY A 89 -5.11 19.39 9.36
CA GLY A 89 -4.07 18.84 10.25
C GLY A 89 -2.84 18.26 9.55
N ASP A 90 -2.74 18.36 8.21
CA ASP A 90 -1.65 17.78 7.43
C ASP A 90 -1.37 18.55 6.14
N SER A 91 -0.39 18.06 5.34
CA SER A 91 -0.16 18.47 3.96
C SER A 91 0.39 17.31 3.14
N LEU A 92 -0.20 17.10 1.97
CA LEU A 92 0.18 15.99 1.10
C LEU A 92 0.99 16.48 -0.10
N HIS A 93 2.06 15.75 -0.39
CA HIS A 93 2.82 15.93 -1.63
C HIS A 93 2.07 15.28 -2.79
N TYR A 94 2.04 15.98 -3.92
CA TYR A 94 1.44 15.48 -5.14
C TYR A 94 2.26 15.84 -6.38
N VAL A 95 2.08 15.04 -7.43
CA VAL A 95 2.62 15.28 -8.78
C VAL A 95 1.46 15.23 -9.76
N ILE A 96 1.31 16.28 -10.57
CA ILE A 96 0.15 16.46 -11.46
C ILE A 96 0.57 16.79 -12.89
N GLY A 97 -0.13 16.24 -13.87
CA GLY A 97 0.07 16.56 -15.30
C GLY A 97 -1.04 16.03 -16.17
N GLY A 98 -1.00 16.43 -17.45
CA GLY A 98 -2.04 16.05 -18.43
C GLY A 98 -3.28 16.93 -18.38
N SER A 99 -4.33 16.49 -19.05
CA SER A 99 -5.64 17.16 -19.10
C SER A 99 -6.74 16.18 -19.45
N GLY A 100 -7.94 16.40 -18.91
CA GLY A 100 -9.11 15.53 -19.07
C GLY A 100 -9.71 15.13 -17.73
N PRO A 101 -10.53 14.04 -17.68
CA PRO A 101 -11.05 13.50 -16.44
C PRO A 101 -9.92 13.22 -15.43
N VAL A 102 -10.21 13.39 -14.14
CA VAL A 102 -9.17 13.25 -13.11
C VAL A 102 -8.92 11.77 -12.81
N LEU A 103 -7.65 11.38 -12.80
CA LEU A 103 -7.17 10.08 -12.40
C LEU A 103 -6.17 10.21 -11.25
N VAL A 104 -6.57 9.75 -10.05
CA VAL A 104 -5.74 9.72 -8.85
C VAL A 104 -4.97 8.41 -8.80
N LEU A 105 -3.67 8.48 -8.52
CA LEU A 105 -2.78 7.33 -8.37
C LEU A 105 -2.32 7.21 -6.92
N LEU A 106 -2.53 6.01 -6.32
CA LEU A 106 -2.21 5.70 -4.93
C LEU A 106 -1.21 4.56 -4.87
N HIS A 107 0.00 4.87 -4.43
CA HIS A 107 1.11 3.91 -4.35
C HIS A 107 0.97 2.96 -3.15
N GLY A 108 1.82 1.94 -3.12
CA GLY A 108 1.96 1.01 -2.02
C GLY A 108 3.21 1.20 -1.16
N TRP A 109 3.48 0.22 -0.29
CA TRP A 109 4.69 0.14 0.52
C TRP A 109 5.73 -0.76 -0.14
N PRO A 110 7.01 -0.39 -0.17
CA PRO A 110 7.62 0.86 0.30
C PRO A 110 7.96 1.81 -0.86
N MET A 111 6.96 2.17 -1.65
CA MET A 111 7.11 3.09 -2.76
C MET A 111 6.68 4.51 -2.38
N THR A 112 6.69 5.40 -3.38
CA THR A 112 6.22 6.77 -3.35
C THR A 112 5.47 7.03 -4.66
N TRP A 113 5.00 8.24 -4.92
CA TRP A 113 4.43 8.61 -6.22
C TRP A 113 5.31 8.19 -7.41
N TRP A 114 6.63 8.02 -7.20
CA TRP A 114 7.60 7.63 -8.24
C TRP A 114 7.32 6.25 -8.84
N GLU A 115 6.61 5.38 -8.14
CA GLU A 115 6.10 4.11 -8.67
C GLU A 115 5.40 4.28 -10.03
N TRP A 116 4.71 5.40 -10.19
CA TRP A 116 3.90 5.69 -11.36
C TRP A 116 4.64 6.37 -12.51
N HIS A 117 5.94 6.70 -12.34
CA HIS A 117 6.69 7.54 -13.28
C HIS A 117 6.74 6.98 -14.71
N THR A 118 6.68 5.67 -14.88
CA THR A 118 6.70 5.00 -16.18
C THR A 118 5.34 5.02 -16.87
N VAL A 119 4.23 4.99 -16.14
CA VAL A 119 2.87 4.92 -16.67
C VAL A 119 2.20 6.31 -16.79
N MET A 120 2.53 7.25 -15.91
CA MET A 120 1.96 8.60 -15.89
C MET A 120 2.00 9.32 -17.24
N PRO A 121 3.11 9.30 -18.02
CA PRO A 121 3.14 9.98 -19.31
C PRO A 121 2.16 9.42 -20.35
N GLY A 122 1.86 8.12 -20.26
CA GLY A 122 0.86 7.46 -21.10
C GLY A 122 -0.56 7.87 -20.74
N LEU A 123 -0.88 7.84 -19.46
CA LEU A 123 -2.19 8.19 -18.89
C LEU A 123 -2.51 9.69 -19.05
N ALA A 124 -1.51 10.55 -18.91
CA ALA A 124 -1.66 12.01 -19.04
C ALA A 124 -2.03 12.49 -20.46
N LYS A 125 -2.00 11.61 -21.45
CA LYS A 125 -2.47 11.93 -22.82
C LYS A 125 -3.99 12.16 -22.86
N THR A 126 -4.73 11.59 -21.93
CA THR A 126 -6.20 11.60 -21.91
C THR A 126 -6.81 11.99 -20.56
N HIS A 127 -5.98 12.08 -19.51
CA HIS A 127 -6.42 12.36 -18.14
C HIS A 127 -5.60 13.48 -17.50
N THR A 128 -6.21 14.18 -16.55
CA THR A 128 -5.46 14.90 -15.53
C THR A 128 -5.03 13.87 -14.49
N VAL A 129 -3.75 13.52 -14.48
CA VAL A 129 -3.19 12.49 -13.59
C VAL A 129 -2.62 13.15 -12.35
N ILE A 130 -3.02 12.68 -11.17
CA ILE A 130 -2.52 13.16 -9.86
C ILE A 130 -2.00 11.96 -9.09
N ALA A 131 -0.69 11.90 -8.89
CA ALA A 131 -0.07 10.90 -8.01
C ALA A 131 0.26 11.55 -6.66
N PHE A 132 -0.27 10.99 -5.57
CA PHE A 132 0.04 11.44 -4.22
C PHE A 132 1.15 10.60 -3.59
N ASP A 133 1.98 11.22 -2.74
CA ASP A 133 2.63 10.49 -1.66
C ASP A 133 1.59 10.33 -0.53
N LEU A 134 1.42 9.10 -0.03
CA LEU A 134 0.48 8.83 1.05
C LEU A 134 0.90 9.56 2.35
N PRO A 135 -0.02 9.87 3.28
CA PRO A 135 0.30 10.55 4.54
C PRO A 135 1.48 9.91 5.29
N GLY A 136 2.48 10.71 5.63
CA GLY A 136 3.70 10.26 6.30
C GLY A 136 4.72 9.53 5.41
N LEU A 137 4.40 9.25 4.14
CA LEU A 137 5.29 8.58 3.19
C LEU A 137 5.83 9.56 2.15
N GLY A 138 6.98 9.22 1.55
CA GLY A 138 7.61 10.06 0.54
C GLY A 138 7.90 11.48 1.04
N ASN A 139 7.36 12.48 0.36
CA ASN A 139 7.47 13.89 0.71
C ASN A 139 6.21 14.48 1.36
N SER A 140 5.17 13.68 1.61
CA SER A 140 4.03 14.10 2.42
C SER A 140 4.42 14.32 3.88
N ALA A 141 3.76 15.25 4.56
CA ALA A 141 3.98 15.48 5.97
C ALA A 141 3.58 14.25 6.79
N ILE A 142 4.14 14.14 8.00
CA ILE A 142 3.80 13.08 8.95
C ILE A 142 2.67 13.60 9.83
N PRO A 143 1.45 13.06 9.68
CA PRO A 143 0.31 13.56 10.43
C PRO A 143 0.44 13.26 11.93
N THR A 144 -0.05 14.18 12.76
CA THR A 144 -0.10 14.00 14.21
C THR A 144 -1.47 13.48 14.64
N ASN A 145 -1.49 12.51 15.58
CA ASN A 145 -2.73 11.89 16.07
C ASN A 145 -3.57 11.26 14.94
N PHE A 146 -2.93 10.58 14.02
CA PHE A 146 -3.54 9.96 12.86
C PHE A 146 -3.62 8.45 13.04
N GLY A 147 -4.75 7.85 12.64
CA GLY A 147 -4.98 6.41 12.83
C GLY A 147 -4.31 5.52 11.78
N TYR A 148 -3.87 6.09 10.67
CA TYR A 148 -3.32 5.37 9.52
C TYR A 148 -4.25 4.29 8.94
N THR A 149 -5.54 4.33 9.31
CA THR A 149 -6.52 3.44 8.68
C THR A 149 -6.77 3.84 7.22
N THR A 150 -7.25 2.87 6.44
CA THR A 150 -7.66 3.13 5.05
C THR A 150 -8.72 4.22 4.96
N ALA A 151 -9.67 4.26 5.90
CA ALA A 151 -10.72 5.27 5.97
C ALA A 151 -10.20 6.67 6.33
N ASP A 152 -9.28 6.78 7.31
CA ASP A 152 -8.65 8.07 7.66
C ASP A 152 -7.85 8.61 6.48
N THR A 153 -7.06 7.74 5.84
CA THR A 153 -6.23 8.10 4.68
C THR A 153 -7.09 8.52 3.47
N ALA A 154 -8.15 7.78 3.19
CA ALA A 154 -9.10 8.12 2.13
C ALA A 154 -9.78 9.48 2.36
N THR A 155 -10.06 9.82 3.63
CA THR A 155 -10.63 11.12 3.99
C THR A 155 -9.66 12.27 3.70
N LEU A 156 -8.39 12.14 4.10
CA LEU A 156 -7.37 13.16 3.78
C LEU A 156 -7.15 13.32 2.27
N LEU A 157 -7.15 12.22 1.52
CA LEU A 157 -7.00 12.25 0.06
C LEU A 157 -8.20 12.91 -0.63
N HIS A 158 -9.42 12.66 -0.15
CA HIS A 158 -10.62 13.34 -0.63
C HIS A 158 -10.54 14.85 -0.39
N ASP A 159 -10.13 15.27 0.80
CA ASP A 159 -9.92 16.68 1.12
C ASP A 159 -8.83 17.31 0.26
N ALA A 160 -7.73 16.57 -0.02
CA ALA A 160 -6.67 17.02 -0.91
C ALA A 160 -7.15 17.22 -2.34
N VAL A 161 -7.91 16.28 -2.89
CA VAL A 161 -8.52 16.38 -4.23
C VAL A 161 -9.44 17.60 -4.30
N ALA A 162 -10.28 17.82 -3.29
CA ALA A 162 -11.18 18.97 -3.20
C ALA A 162 -10.40 20.29 -3.09
N ALA A 163 -9.32 20.33 -2.29
CA ALA A 163 -8.47 21.51 -2.13
C ALA A 163 -7.71 21.87 -3.43
N LEU A 164 -7.42 20.88 -4.28
CA LEU A 164 -6.87 21.08 -5.62
C LEU A 164 -7.93 21.56 -6.63
N GLY A 165 -9.20 21.64 -6.24
CA GLY A 165 -10.30 22.14 -7.06
C GLY A 165 -10.98 21.07 -7.93
N PHE A 166 -10.77 19.80 -7.61
CA PHE A 166 -11.39 18.68 -8.31
C PHE A 166 -12.54 18.08 -7.50
N GLY A 167 -13.49 17.45 -8.20
CA GLY A 167 -14.64 16.78 -7.60
C GLY A 167 -14.60 15.27 -7.86
N ASN A 168 -15.18 14.84 -9.00
CA ASN A 168 -15.16 13.43 -9.36
C ASN A 168 -13.79 12.98 -9.84
N VAL A 169 -13.42 11.75 -9.45
CA VAL A 169 -12.16 11.13 -9.81
C VAL A 169 -12.35 9.68 -10.22
N SER A 170 -11.45 9.17 -11.04
CA SER A 170 -11.13 7.75 -11.11
C SER A 170 -9.89 7.47 -10.28
N ILE A 171 -9.73 6.25 -9.77
CA ILE A 171 -8.62 5.88 -8.89
C ILE A 171 -7.91 4.65 -9.46
N LEU A 172 -6.57 4.72 -9.53
CA LEU A 172 -5.67 3.60 -9.77
C LEU A 172 -4.81 3.42 -8.51
N ALA A 173 -4.86 2.25 -7.92
CA ALA A 173 -4.27 1.99 -6.60
C ALA A 173 -3.49 0.68 -6.58
N HIS A 174 -2.35 0.66 -5.89
CA HIS A 174 -1.50 -0.52 -5.74
C HIS A 174 -1.18 -0.80 -4.28
N ASP A 175 -1.07 -2.08 -3.90
CA ASP A 175 -0.67 -2.56 -2.57
C ASP A 175 -1.48 -1.88 -1.43
N LEU A 176 -0.85 -1.10 -0.52
CA LEU A 176 -1.57 -0.32 0.51
C LEU A 176 -2.65 0.60 -0.09
N GLY A 177 -2.38 1.15 -1.27
CA GLY A 177 -3.32 1.99 -2.01
C GLY A 177 -4.65 1.31 -2.31
N VAL A 178 -4.68 -0.03 -2.44
CA VAL A 178 -5.90 -0.82 -2.76
C VAL A 178 -6.97 -0.63 -1.70
N GLY A 179 -6.63 -0.86 -0.43
CA GLY A 179 -7.56 -0.64 0.68
C GLY A 179 -7.99 0.82 0.80
N ILE A 180 -7.05 1.75 0.56
CA ILE A 180 -7.34 3.20 0.59
C ILE A 180 -8.28 3.59 -0.55
N GLY A 181 -8.06 3.10 -1.77
CA GLY A 181 -8.93 3.34 -2.93
C GLY A 181 -10.34 2.79 -2.73
N TYR A 182 -10.44 1.58 -2.15
CA TYR A 182 -11.72 1.00 -1.76
C TYR A 182 -12.42 1.86 -0.70
N ALA A 183 -11.72 2.26 0.36
CA ALA A 183 -12.28 3.11 1.41
C ALA A 183 -12.75 4.47 0.86
N TYR A 184 -11.99 5.06 -0.08
CA TYR A 184 -12.39 6.29 -0.75
C TYR A 184 -13.70 6.12 -1.52
N ALA A 185 -13.81 5.07 -2.34
CA ALA A 185 -15.04 4.77 -3.07
C ALA A 185 -16.22 4.46 -2.13
N ARG A 186 -15.94 3.84 -0.99
CA ARG A 186 -16.94 3.49 0.02
C ARG A 186 -17.48 4.68 0.78
N LEU A 187 -16.60 5.64 1.16
CA LEU A 187 -16.97 6.87 1.87
C LEU A 187 -17.61 7.91 0.94
N TYR A 188 -17.14 7.98 -0.31
CA TYR A 188 -17.53 9.01 -1.27
C TYR A 188 -18.01 8.42 -2.61
N PRO A 189 -19.03 7.54 -2.61
CA PRO A 189 -19.43 6.79 -3.81
C PRO A 189 -19.92 7.66 -4.97
N GLN A 190 -20.33 8.90 -4.68
CA GLN A 190 -20.76 9.86 -5.71
C GLN A 190 -19.58 10.64 -6.34
N SER A 191 -18.37 10.50 -5.76
CA SER A 191 -17.16 11.20 -6.20
C SER A 191 -16.17 10.27 -6.90
N VAL A 192 -16.48 8.97 -7.04
CA VAL A 192 -15.62 7.99 -7.73
C VAL A 192 -16.33 7.43 -8.94
N ASP A 193 -15.78 7.70 -10.12
CA ASP A 193 -16.32 7.19 -11.38
C ASP A 193 -15.93 5.73 -11.62
N ARG A 194 -14.66 5.36 -11.37
CA ARG A 194 -14.09 4.02 -11.56
C ARG A 194 -12.92 3.78 -10.63
N LEU A 195 -12.70 2.51 -10.26
CA LEU A 195 -11.59 2.08 -9.42
C LEU A 195 -10.81 0.95 -10.11
N MET A 196 -9.50 1.11 -10.28
CA MET A 196 -8.60 0.01 -10.65
C MET A 196 -7.67 -0.28 -9.48
N VAL A 197 -7.61 -1.54 -9.07
CA VAL A 197 -6.77 -2.01 -7.97
C VAL A 197 -5.75 -3.02 -8.47
N LEU A 198 -4.51 -2.89 -8.00
CA LEU A 198 -3.37 -3.70 -8.42
C LEU A 198 -2.79 -4.50 -7.25
N ASP A 199 -2.70 -5.78 -7.43
CA ASP A 199 -1.89 -6.77 -6.73
C ASP A 199 -1.92 -6.73 -5.20
N SER A 200 -3.11 -6.51 -4.63
CA SER A 200 -3.42 -6.73 -3.22
C SER A 200 -4.87 -7.16 -3.04
N GLU A 201 -5.12 -7.96 -2.02
CA GLU A 201 -6.47 -8.24 -1.53
C GLU A 201 -6.84 -7.22 -0.44
N LEU A 202 -8.13 -7.07 -0.16
CA LEU A 202 -8.63 -6.23 0.94
C LEU A 202 -8.44 -6.92 2.29
N ASN A 203 -8.19 -6.14 3.31
CA ASN A 203 -8.26 -6.59 4.69
C ASN A 203 -9.67 -7.13 5.00
N GLY A 204 -9.75 -8.27 5.68
CA GLY A 204 -11.03 -8.93 5.96
C GLY A 204 -11.63 -9.72 4.79
N PHE A 205 -11.02 -9.64 3.60
CA PHE A 205 -11.49 -10.31 2.38
C PHE A 205 -10.36 -11.01 1.60
N GLY A 206 -9.39 -11.58 2.31
CA GLY A 206 -8.38 -12.46 1.75
C GLY A 206 -6.96 -12.14 2.16
N LEU A 207 -6.60 -10.87 2.38
CA LEU A 207 -5.22 -10.44 2.62
C LEU A 207 -4.56 -11.19 3.79
N GLU A 208 -5.31 -11.49 4.85
CA GLU A 208 -4.82 -12.17 6.05
C GLU A 208 -4.27 -13.57 5.77
N ALA A 209 -4.75 -14.24 4.72
CA ALA A 209 -4.24 -15.54 4.31
C ALA A 209 -2.77 -15.47 3.82
N ASN A 210 -2.30 -14.28 3.47
CA ASN A 210 -0.94 -14.05 2.98
C ASN A 210 0.04 -13.61 4.06
N PHE A 211 -0.39 -13.32 5.30
CA PHE A 211 0.51 -12.84 6.36
C PHE A 211 1.63 -13.83 6.67
N GLY A 212 1.37 -15.13 6.59
CA GLY A 212 2.41 -16.16 6.76
C GLY A 212 3.37 -16.32 5.60
N PHE A 213 3.12 -15.67 4.46
CA PHE A 213 3.96 -15.77 3.26
C PHE A 213 5.27 -15.00 3.40
N SER A 214 5.23 -13.83 4.02
CA SER A 214 6.37 -12.93 4.15
C SER A 214 6.46 -12.33 5.55
N PHE A 215 7.65 -12.40 6.15
CA PHE A 215 7.89 -11.90 7.50
C PHE A 215 7.66 -10.38 7.63
N HIS A 216 7.56 -9.63 6.54
CA HIS A 216 7.34 -8.19 6.60
C HIS A 216 5.98 -7.83 7.20
N PHE A 217 4.96 -8.68 7.02
CA PHE A 217 3.67 -8.49 7.68
C PHE A 217 3.83 -8.52 9.20
N ASP A 218 4.42 -9.61 9.74
CA ASP A 218 4.67 -9.74 11.18
C ASP A 218 5.55 -8.62 11.71
N LEU A 219 6.60 -8.23 10.96
CA LEU A 219 7.52 -7.18 11.36
C LEU A 219 6.81 -5.83 11.43
N ASN A 220 6.11 -5.43 10.36
CA ASN A 220 5.50 -4.11 10.26
C ASN A 220 4.29 -3.96 11.20
N MET A 221 3.53 -5.04 11.42
CA MET A 221 2.41 -5.07 12.38
C MET A 221 2.87 -5.11 13.85
N ALA A 222 4.14 -5.43 14.10
CA ALA A 222 4.64 -5.52 15.47
C ALA A 222 4.49 -4.18 16.21
N ALA A 223 4.22 -4.30 17.52
CA ALA A 223 4.11 -3.12 18.37
C ALA A 223 5.43 -2.35 18.42
N PRO A 224 5.39 -1.00 18.52
CA PRO A 224 6.58 -0.20 18.74
C PRO A 224 7.30 -0.62 20.03
N PRO A 225 8.65 -0.56 20.10
CA PRO A 225 9.56 -0.11 19.04
C PRO A 225 10.16 -1.27 18.20
N THR A 226 9.48 -2.41 18.04
CA THR A 226 10.08 -3.63 17.47
C THR A 226 10.64 -3.41 16.04
N PRO A 227 9.89 -2.97 15.03
CA PRO A 227 10.44 -2.75 13.70
C PRO A 227 11.44 -1.59 13.68
N GLU A 228 11.23 -0.55 14.47
CA GLU A 228 12.11 0.61 14.59
C GLU A 228 13.49 0.21 15.14
N ASP A 229 13.54 -0.69 16.12
CA ASP A 229 14.79 -1.19 16.69
C ASP A 229 15.52 -2.16 15.75
N ILE A 230 14.79 -2.92 14.94
CA ILE A 230 15.36 -3.85 13.96
C ILE A 230 15.89 -3.08 12.74
N ILE A 231 15.12 -2.13 12.20
CA ILE A 231 15.46 -1.33 11.01
C ILE A 231 15.95 0.07 11.44
N ASN A 232 16.95 0.12 12.28
CA ASN A 232 17.40 1.33 12.98
C ASN A 232 18.56 2.07 12.32
N ASN A 233 19.02 1.62 11.18
CA ASN A 233 20.13 2.23 10.45
C ASN A 233 20.03 1.99 8.96
N ARG A 234 20.82 2.74 8.17
CA ARG A 234 20.78 2.69 6.71
C ARG A 234 21.05 1.30 6.12
N GLU A 235 21.95 0.52 6.70
CA GLU A 235 22.27 -0.82 6.20
C GLU A 235 21.07 -1.76 6.39
N ALA A 236 20.43 -1.72 7.55
CA ALA A 236 19.23 -2.52 7.84
C ALA A 236 18.05 -2.09 6.96
N GLU A 237 17.84 -0.80 6.78
CA GLU A 237 16.81 -0.25 5.90
C GLU A 237 17.01 -0.75 4.45
N VAL A 238 18.17 -0.52 3.85
CA VAL A 238 18.45 -0.95 2.47
C VAL A 238 18.31 -2.47 2.32
N ALA A 239 18.73 -3.26 3.32
CA ALA A 239 18.57 -4.70 3.29
C ALA A 239 17.09 -5.11 3.34
N TYR A 240 16.30 -4.46 4.17
CA TYR A 240 14.87 -4.71 4.29
C TYR A 240 14.12 -4.31 3.02
N LEU A 241 14.35 -3.11 2.49
CA LEU A 241 13.70 -2.65 1.26
C LEU A 241 14.07 -3.53 0.06
N ASN A 242 15.34 -3.96 -0.06
CA ASN A 242 15.74 -4.92 -1.10
C ASN A 242 15.05 -6.27 -0.97
N TYR A 243 14.75 -6.71 0.23
CA TYR A 243 13.95 -7.92 0.42
C TYR A 243 12.55 -7.74 -0.18
N LEU A 244 11.89 -6.61 0.07
CA LEU A 244 10.58 -6.30 -0.50
C LEU A 244 10.66 -6.20 -2.04
N TYR A 245 11.61 -5.47 -2.58
CA TYR A 245 11.79 -5.36 -4.04
C TYR A 245 12.15 -6.70 -4.73
N SER A 246 12.49 -7.74 -3.99
CA SER A 246 12.69 -9.07 -4.54
C SER A 246 11.39 -9.81 -4.88
N PHE A 247 10.23 -9.23 -4.58
CA PHE A 247 8.92 -9.74 -5.02
C PHE A 247 8.59 -9.38 -6.48
N ALA A 248 9.41 -8.54 -7.13
CA ALA A 248 9.37 -8.38 -8.57
C ALA A 248 9.78 -9.69 -9.27
N ASN A 249 8.97 -10.16 -10.23
CA ASN A 249 9.26 -11.34 -11.03
C ASN A 249 10.33 -11.03 -12.10
N LYS A 250 10.24 -9.87 -12.76
CA LYS A 250 11.18 -9.45 -13.79
C LYS A 250 12.45 -8.87 -13.19
N VAL A 251 13.57 -9.57 -13.39
CA VAL A 251 14.89 -9.10 -12.97
C VAL A 251 15.22 -7.76 -13.66
N GLY A 252 15.44 -6.72 -12.85
CA GLY A 252 15.81 -5.38 -13.33
C GLY A 252 14.62 -4.49 -13.69
N ALA A 253 13.39 -4.94 -13.51
CA ALA A 253 12.21 -4.08 -13.66
C ALA A 253 12.28 -2.89 -12.69
N ILE A 254 12.56 -3.15 -11.43
CA ILE A 254 12.90 -2.11 -10.46
C ILE A 254 14.36 -1.73 -10.66
N THR A 255 14.58 -0.55 -11.24
CA THR A 255 15.94 -0.07 -11.57
C THR A 255 16.70 0.39 -10.34
N ASN A 256 18.02 0.62 -10.48
CA ASN A 256 18.79 1.23 -9.40
C ASN A 256 18.35 2.68 -9.11
N GLN A 257 17.80 3.39 -10.10
CA GLN A 257 17.27 4.74 -9.90
C GLN A 257 16.04 4.67 -8.99
N ASP A 258 15.11 3.74 -9.25
CA ASP A 258 13.89 3.57 -8.45
C ASP A 258 14.24 3.20 -7.01
N LYS A 259 15.10 2.20 -6.83
CA LYS A 259 15.59 1.79 -5.51
C LYS A 259 16.24 2.94 -4.74
N ASN A 260 17.11 3.73 -5.41
CA ASN A 260 17.76 4.86 -4.76
C ASN A 260 16.78 5.97 -4.38
N THR A 261 15.74 6.20 -5.19
CA THR A 261 14.67 7.13 -4.88
C THR A 261 13.94 6.70 -3.60
N TRP A 262 13.50 5.44 -3.53
CA TRP A 262 12.78 4.92 -2.37
C TRP A 262 13.67 4.75 -1.13
N TYR A 263 14.93 4.33 -1.27
CA TYR A 263 15.89 4.34 -0.16
C TYR A 263 16.07 5.77 0.41
N GLY A 264 16.06 6.78 -0.46
CA GLY A 264 16.12 8.18 -0.02
C GLY A 264 14.89 8.57 0.78
N ALA A 265 13.70 8.25 0.28
CA ALA A 265 12.42 8.57 0.91
C ALA A 265 12.28 7.94 2.31
N TYR A 266 12.78 6.71 2.48
CA TYR A 266 12.66 5.95 3.73
C TYR A 266 13.93 5.98 4.61
N ASN A 267 14.90 6.83 4.29
CA ASN A 267 16.08 7.02 5.15
C ASN A 267 15.73 7.63 6.52
N CYS A 268 14.69 8.46 6.58
CA CYS A 268 14.21 9.03 7.84
C CYS A 268 13.43 7.99 8.64
N PRO A 269 13.76 7.77 9.93
CA PRO A 269 13.05 6.81 10.77
C PRO A 269 11.55 7.07 10.85
N GLU A 270 11.16 8.33 10.88
CA GLU A 270 9.77 8.78 11.01
C GLU A 270 8.92 8.35 9.80
N ASN A 271 9.47 8.41 8.58
CA ASN A 271 8.77 7.93 7.39
C ASN A 271 8.61 6.40 7.40
N ARG A 272 9.59 5.66 7.94
CA ARG A 272 9.45 4.21 8.10
C ARG A 272 8.41 3.86 9.15
N GLU A 273 8.40 4.57 10.28
CA GLU A 273 7.39 4.39 11.32
C GLU A 273 5.97 4.66 10.78
N ALA A 274 5.79 5.71 9.99
CA ALA A 274 4.52 5.95 9.29
C ALA A 274 4.12 4.75 8.42
N GLY A 275 5.04 4.18 7.66
CA GLY A 275 4.82 2.96 6.89
C GLY A 275 4.37 1.77 7.75
N TYR A 276 5.02 1.54 8.89
CA TYR A 276 4.62 0.47 9.82
C TYR A 276 3.23 0.72 10.43
N ASN A 277 2.86 1.97 10.64
CA ASN A 277 1.56 2.31 11.20
C ASN A 277 0.39 1.94 10.27
N TYR A 278 0.56 1.97 8.95
CA TYR A 278 -0.43 1.42 8.01
C TYR A 278 -0.67 -0.07 8.25
N TYR A 279 0.39 -0.86 8.45
CA TYR A 279 0.26 -2.29 8.75
C TYR A 279 -0.37 -2.55 10.12
N ARG A 280 -0.06 -1.72 11.11
CA ARG A 280 -0.66 -1.79 12.46
C ARG A 280 -2.17 -1.52 12.43
N ALA A 281 -2.66 -0.79 11.43
CA ALA A 281 -4.07 -0.51 11.23
C ALA A 281 -4.86 -1.67 10.58
N PHE A 282 -4.20 -2.68 9.98
CA PHE A 282 -4.86 -3.75 9.20
C PHE A 282 -6.01 -4.45 9.93
N SER A 283 -5.90 -4.68 11.24
CA SER A 283 -7.00 -5.29 12.00
C SER A 283 -8.23 -4.38 12.12
N ALA A 284 -8.00 -3.07 12.24
CA ALA A 284 -9.06 -2.07 12.23
C ALA A 284 -9.69 -1.95 10.84
N ASP A 285 -8.85 -1.96 9.80
CA ASP A 285 -9.29 -1.93 8.40
C ASP A 285 -10.13 -3.16 8.07
N ALA A 286 -9.69 -4.38 8.44
CA ALA A 286 -10.48 -5.59 8.25
C ALA A 286 -11.86 -5.52 8.89
N THR A 287 -11.92 -4.97 10.09
CA THR A 287 -13.19 -4.77 10.81
C THR A 287 -14.07 -3.74 10.09
N TRP A 288 -13.48 -2.63 9.63
CA TRP A 288 -14.21 -1.58 8.93
C TRP A 288 -14.70 -2.06 7.56
N ASP A 289 -13.86 -2.74 6.79
CA ASP A 289 -14.17 -3.29 5.47
C ASP A 289 -15.34 -4.28 5.56
N GLN A 290 -15.31 -5.20 6.51
CA GLN A 290 -16.40 -6.18 6.72
C GLN A 290 -17.70 -5.51 7.15
N ASN A 291 -17.65 -4.52 8.01
CA ASN A 291 -18.83 -3.79 8.51
C ASN A 291 -19.47 -2.92 7.43
N THR A 292 -18.69 -2.44 6.47
CA THR A 292 -19.16 -1.53 5.41
C THR A 292 -19.41 -2.21 4.07
N ALA A 293 -19.08 -3.49 3.91
CA ALA A 293 -19.19 -4.22 2.65
C ALA A 293 -20.62 -4.30 2.07
N THR A 294 -21.64 -4.09 2.89
CA THR A 294 -23.04 -4.18 2.47
C THR A 294 -23.79 -2.84 2.66
N PRO A 295 -24.56 -2.37 1.68
CA PRO A 295 -24.69 -2.93 0.32
C PRO A 295 -23.38 -2.83 -0.46
N LYS A 296 -23.14 -3.75 -1.41
CA LYS A 296 -21.96 -3.68 -2.28
C LYS A 296 -21.91 -2.37 -3.06
N LEU A 297 -20.68 -1.94 -3.38
CA LEU A 297 -20.48 -0.90 -4.38
C LEU A 297 -20.97 -1.38 -5.75
N THR A 298 -21.23 -0.42 -6.65
CA THR A 298 -21.76 -0.66 -8.01
C THR A 298 -20.99 0.15 -9.06
N ILE A 299 -19.83 0.70 -8.69
CA ILE A 299 -18.96 1.39 -9.65
C ILE A 299 -18.17 0.37 -10.46
N PRO A 300 -17.77 0.65 -11.70
CA PRO A 300 -16.87 -0.26 -12.40
C PRO A 300 -15.53 -0.42 -11.68
N VAL A 301 -15.15 -1.66 -11.37
CA VAL A 301 -13.88 -2.01 -10.71
C VAL A 301 -13.06 -2.92 -11.61
N ALA A 302 -11.82 -2.54 -11.95
CA ALA A 302 -10.82 -3.42 -12.52
C ALA A 302 -9.91 -3.94 -11.40
N ALA A 303 -9.88 -5.25 -11.21
CA ALA A 303 -9.11 -5.92 -10.18
C ALA A 303 -8.00 -6.75 -10.81
N MET A 304 -6.77 -6.21 -10.82
CA MET A 304 -5.63 -6.78 -11.53
C MET A 304 -4.60 -7.35 -10.57
N GLY A 305 -4.24 -8.61 -10.73
CA GLY A 305 -3.12 -9.24 -10.02
C GLY A 305 -2.03 -9.69 -10.98
N GLY A 306 -0.77 -9.63 -10.56
CA GLY A 306 0.35 -10.19 -11.30
C GLY A 306 0.24 -11.71 -11.42
N GLU A 307 0.57 -12.28 -12.58
CA GLU A 307 0.47 -13.72 -12.84
C GLU A 307 1.30 -14.54 -11.83
N ASP A 308 2.44 -14.00 -11.44
CA ASP A 308 3.37 -14.62 -10.48
C ASP A 308 3.23 -14.06 -9.05
N SER A 309 2.11 -13.39 -8.74
CA SER A 309 1.79 -12.82 -7.44
C SER A 309 0.34 -13.16 -7.02
N PHE A 310 -0.50 -12.17 -6.71
CA PHE A 310 -1.88 -12.39 -6.26
C PHE A 310 -2.82 -12.92 -7.37
N GLY A 311 -2.51 -12.68 -8.64
CA GLY A 311 -3.25 -13.22 -9.77
C GLY A 311 -4.77 -12.94 -9.68
N THR A 312 -5.57 -14.01 -9.77
CA THR A 312 -7.04 -13.91 -9.70
C THR A 312 -7.59 -13.64 -8.29
N ALA A 313 -6.76 -13.71 -7.23
CA ALA A 313 -7.21 -13.48 -5.86
C ALA A 313 -7.68 -12.04 -5.64
N VAL A 314 -7.06 -11.06 -6.32
CA VAL A 314 -7.49 -9.65 -6.30
C VAL A 314 -8.94 -9.51 -6.74
N GLY A 315 -9.31 -10.15 -7.86
CA GLY A 315 -10.69 -10.16 -8.35
C GLY A 315 -11.67 -10.84 -7.37
N THR A 316 -11.24 -11.95 -6.76
CA THR A 316 -12.05 -12.66 -5.76
C THR A 316 -12.32 -11.78 -4.54
N SER A 317 -11.31 -11.09 -4.04
CA SER A 317 -11.43 -10.15 -2.92
C SER A 317 -12.42 -9.04 -3.25
N MET A 318 -12.23 -8.35 -4.38
CA MET A 318 -13.09 -7.23 -4.79
C MET A 318 -14.54 -7.63 -5.06
N THR A 319 -14.81 -8.83 -5.59
CA THR A 319 -16.19 -9.33 -5.76
C THR A 319 -16.94 -9.53 -4.44
N SER A 320 -16.25 -9.55 -3.32
CA SER A 320 -16.88 -9.60 -1.99
C SER A 320 -17.58 -8.28 -1.64
N VAL A 321 -17.08 -7.16 -2.14
CA VAL A 321 -17.47 -5.80 -1.74
C VAL A 321 -18.07 -4.96 -2.87
N ASP A 322 -17.92 -5.39 -4.13
CA ASP A 322 -18.45 -4.72 -5.30
C ASP A 322 -19.17 -5.71 -6.23
N SER A 323 -20.14 -5.23 -7.01
CA SER A 323 -20.96 -6.04 -7.93
C SER A 323 -20.56 -5.93 -9.40
N ASP A 324 -19.70 -4.97 -9.77
CA ASP A 324 -19.21 -4.73 -11.13
C ASP A 324 -17.68 -4.85 -11.20
N VAL A 325 -17.18 -6.08 -11.08
CA VAL A 325 -15.74 -6.37 -10.98
C VAL A 325 -15.23 -7.10 -12.22
N HIS A 326 -14.23 -6.51 -12.87
CA HIS A 326 -13.44 -7.06 -13.95
C HIS A 326 -12.12 -7.62 -13.42
N ALA A 327 -12.04 -8.94 -13.30
CA ALA A 327 -10.81 -9.61 -12.87
C ALA A 327 -9.81 -9.70 -14.02
N ILE A 328 -8.58 -9.22 -13.80
CA ILE A 328 -7.51 -9.14 -14.78
C ILE A 328 -6.28 -9.83 -14.18
N VAL A 329 -5.51 -10.53 -15.02
CA VAL A 329 -4.20 -11.05 -14.65
C VAL A 329 -3.17 -10.37 -15.55
N ALA A 330 -2.22 -9.64 -14.95
CA ALA A 330 -1.11 -9.03 -15.67
C ALA A 330 -0.09 -10.14 -16.02
N PRO A 331 0.17 -10.38 -17.32
CA PRO A 331 1.05 -11.48 -17.72
C PRO A 331 2.51 -11.19 -17.33
N ASP A 332 3.27 -12.25 -17.06
CA ASP A 332 4.71 -12.17 -16.71
C ASP A 332 5.04 -11.13 -15.62
N SER A 333 4.11 -10.80 -14.75
CA SER A 333 4.30 -9.79 -13.70
C SER A 333 4.18 -10.42 -12.32
N GLY A 334 5.07 -9.99 -11.41
CA GLY A 334 4.96 -10.22 -9.98
C GLY A 334 4.17 -9.10 -9.32
N HIS A 335 4.64 -8.69 -8.12
CA HIS A 335 3.95 -7.70 -7.31
C HIS A 335 3.98 -6.27 -7.88
N TYR A 336 5.08 -5.88 -8.53
CA TYR A 336 5.33 -4.51 -8.98
C TYR A 336 4.90 -4.29 -10.43
N ILE A 337 3.61 -4.48 -10.73
CA ILE A 337 3.06 -4.37 -12.09
C ILE A 337 3.45 -3.06 -12.79
N PRO A 338 3.45 -1.87 -12.12
CA PRO A 338 3.85 -0.62 -12.75
C PRO A 338 5.28 -0.61 -13.28
N GLU A 339 6.22 -1.31 -12.64
CA GLU A 339 7.61 -1.43 -13.04
C GLU A 339 7.85 -2.65 -13.93
N GLU A 340 7.09 -3.72 -13.74
CA GLU A 340 7.31 -4.99 -14.44
C GLU A 340 6.67 -5.01 -15.84
N ASP A 341 5.50 -4.43 -15.99
CA ASP A 341 4.85 -4.27 -17.30
C ASP A 341 4.09 -2.93 -17.43
N PRO A 342 4.81 -1.80 -17.45
CA PRO A 342 4.21 -0.48 -17.59
C PRO A 342 3.44 -0.32 -18.90
N GLY A 343 3.81 -1.07 -19.95
CA GLY A 343 3.14 -1.05 -21.23
C GLY A 343 1.74 -1.66 -21.15
N PHE A 344 1.65 -2.87 -20.58
CA PHE A 344 0.36 -3.54 -20.36
C PHE A 344 -0.52 -2.72 -19.43
N LEU A 345 0.01 -2.23 -18.31
CA LEU A 345 -0.76 -1.44 -17.37
C LEU A 345 -1.28 -0.14 -18.00
N THR A 346 -0.44 0.59 -18.75
CA THR A 346 -0.84 1.84 -19.39
C THR A 346 -1.97 1.62 -20.41
N GLU A 347 -1.88 0.60 -21.23
CA GLU A 347 -2.91 0.27 -22.23
C GLU A 347 -4.19 -0.17 -21.53
N CYS A 348 -4.11 -1.06 -20.55
CA CYS A 348 -5.25 -1.57 -19.81
C CYS A 348 -5.99 -0.46 -19.05
N ALA A 349 -5.24 0.37 -18.31
CA ALA A 349 -5.79 1.51 -17.59
C ALA A 349 -6.40 2.55 -18.56
N GLY A 350 -5.73 2.80 -19.69
CA GLY A 350 -6.24 3.67 -20.74
C GLY A 350 -7.58 3.21 -21.30
N LEU A 351 -7.77 1.90 -21.47
CA LEU A 351 -9.05 1.31 -21.91
C LEU A 351 -10.10 1.39 -20.80
N PHE A 352 -9.71 1.05 -19.56
CA PHE A 352 -10.66 1.00 -18.46
C PHE A 352 -11.18 2.38 -18.06
N PHE A 353 -10.32 3.38 -17.99
CA PHE A 353 -10.70 4.74 -17.60
C PHE A 353 -11.25 5.59 -18.75
N ASN A 354 -11.17 5.10 -20.00
CA ASN A 354 -11.76 5.80 -21.13
C ASN A 354 -13.28 5.84 -21.01
N GLN A 355 -13.87 7.02 -21.20
CA GLN A 355 -15.31 7.22 -21.14
C GLN A 355 -16.04 6.91 -22.47
N ASN A 356 -15.33 6.42 -23.49
CA ASN A 356 -15.96 6.06 -24.77
C ASN A 356 -16.58 4.65 -24.68
N PRO A 357 -17.92 4.51 -24.68
CA PRO A 357 -18.57 3.20 -24.56
C PRO A 357 -18.41 2.32 -25.82
N ASN A 358 -17.95 2.89 -26.93
CA ASN A 358 -17.79 2.18 -28.21
C ASN A 358 -16.33 1.83 -28.52
N GLN A 359 -15.44 1.87 -27.53
CA GLN A 359 -14.04 1.49 -27.72
C GLN A 359 -13.90 -0.02 -27.96
N ASN A 360 -12.92 -0.39 -28.78
CA ASN A 360 -12.56 -1.78 -29.01
C ASN A 360 -11.24 -2.07 -28.31
N ALA A 361 -11.18 -3.15 -27.55
CA ALA A 361 -9.92 -3.58 -26.97
C ALA A 361 -9.03 -4.27 -28.02
N PRO A 362 -7.72 -3.97 -28.03
CA PRO A 362 -6.75 -4.79 -28.74
C PRO A 362 -6.80 -6.25 -28.28
N LYS A 363 -6.22 -7.16 -29.07
CA LYS A 363 -6.13 -8.57 -28.68
C LYS A 363 -5.39 -8.71 -27.35
N GLY A 364 -5.99 -9.42 -26.40
CA GLY A 364 -5.45 -9.63 -25.06
C GLY A 364 -5.94 -8.64 -23.99
N PHE A 365 -6.64 -7.55 -24.39
CA PHE A 365 -7.09 -6.50 -23.47
C PHE A 365 -8.62 -6.46 -23.26
N ALA A 366 -9.34 -7.49 -23.69
CA ALA A 366 -10.81 -7.49 -23.57
C ALA A 366 -11.29 -7.35 -22.10
N ALA A 367 -10.56 -7.93 -21.15
CA ALA A 367 -10.87 -7.82 -19.72
C ALA A 367 -10.64 -6.40 -19.14
N CYS A 368 -9.94 -5.53 -19.87
CA CYS A 368 -9.71 -4.15 -19.47
C CYS A 368 -10.83 -3.17 -19.89
N LEU A 369 -11.85 -3.65 -20.62
CA LEU A 369 -13.00 -2.82 -20.93
C LEU A 369 -13.96 -2.80 -19.73
N PRO A 370 -14.48 -1.64 -19.34
CA PRO A 370 -15.58 -1.56 -18.37
C PRO A 370 -16.86 -2.17 -18.95
N SER A 371 -17.79 -2.60 -18.09
CA SER A 371 -19.11 -3.14 -18.45
C SER A 371 -20.00 -2.12 -19.18
#